data_cc756ad0f85f360f96eb7e5587c1b5a4
#
_entry.id   cc756ad0f85f360f96eb7e5587c1b5a4
#
_cell.length_a   1.000
_cell.length_b   1.000
_cell.length_c   1.000
_cell.angle_alpha   90.00
_cell.angle_beta   90.00
_cell.angle_gamma   90.00
#
_symmetry.space_group_name_H-M   'P 1'
#
loop_
_entity.id
_entity.type
_entity.pdbx_description
1 polymer ?
#
loop_
_entity_poly.entity_id
_entity_poly.type
_entity_poly.pdbx_seq_one_letter_code
_entity_poly.pdbx_strand_id
1 'polypeptide(L)'
;WPLEALKAQAIASRTYALKQKGNPLYDIDSTNMNQVYIGLEAGTHKTKRAVNSTRSLVLTYKNKLINALFHSSSAGMTENSQDVWKNKYPYLSSVKDFDKNNPKLRWNKKFSKSQLQKLFPRIGGINKIEILNVTSTGRVKNVRIHGEFGTDQISGVDIRKRMNLKSTLVRFKFIEDNDSISSDENYKLLPSNSSENEPLNHIVRVGDS
;
A
#
# COMPACT_ATOMS: atom_id res chain seq x y z
N TRP A 1 -3.24 -3.35 19.34
CA TRP A 1 -3.07 -1.92 19.06
C TRP A 1 -3.13 -1.10 20.33
N PRO A 2 -2.37 0.02 20.45
CA PRO A 2 -2.50 1.00 21.52
C PRO A 2 -3.91 1.61 21.55
N LEU A 3 -4.38 2.02 22.73
CA LEU A 3 -5.74 2.59 22.86
C LEU A 3 -5.92 3.85 22.04
N GLU A 4 -4.91 4.72 21.99
CA GLU A 4 -4.95 5.97 21.23
C GLU A 4 -5.02 5.73 19.71
N ALA A 5 -4.34 4.70 19.20
CA ALA A 5 -4.47 4.31 17.80
C ALA A 5 -5.89 3.80 17.47
N LEU A 6 -6.52 3.04 18.40
CA LEU A 6 -7.91 2.61 18.24
C LEU A 6 -8.90 3.78 18.30
N LYS A 7 -8.64 4.80 19.14
CA LYS A 7 -9.43 6.03 19.18
C LYS A 7 -9.32 6.79 17.85
N ALA A 8 -8.10 6.98 17.34
CA ALA A 8 -7.89 7.63 16.04
C ALA A 8 -8.61 6.88 14.91
N GLN A 9 -8.51 5.55 14.88
CA GLN A 9 -9.23 4.71 13.92
C GLN A 9 -10.75 4.85 14.06
N ALA A 10 -11.29 4.89 15.28
CA ALA A 10 -12.73 5.06 15.51
C ALA A 10 -13.25 6.40 14.97
N ILE A 11 -12.48 7.49 15.14
CA ILE A 11 -12.81 8.82 14.60
C ILE A 11 -12.74 8.79 13.06
N ALA A 12 -11.66 8.24 12.49
CA ALA A 12 -11.49 8.15 11.04
C ALA A 12 -12.60 7.31 10.38
N SER A 13 -12.89 6.13 10.92
CA SER A 13 -13.93 5.22 10.41
C SER A 13 -15.32 5.85 10.47
N ARG A 14 -15.65 6.53 11.56
CA ARG A 14 -16.93 7.26 11.72
C ARG A 14 -17.03 8.38 10.70
N THR A 15 -15.98 9.17 10.53
CA THR A 15 -15.93 10.25 9.56
C THR A 15 -16.12 9.75 8.14
N TYR A 16 -15.42 8.68 7.79
CA TYR A 16 -15.53 8.03 6.48
C TYR A 16 -16.97 7.55 6.23
N ALA A 17 -17.56 6.81 7.17
CA ALA A 17 -18.93 6.30 7.04
C ALA A 17 -19.96 7.43 6.83
N LEU A 18 -19.88 8.49 7.66
CA LEU A 18 -20.77 9.64 7.54
C LEU A 18 -20.57 10.39 6.21
N LYS A 19 -19.34 10.44 5.71
CA LYS A 19 -19.04 11.10 4.42
C LYS A 19 -19.57 10.31 3.22
N GLN A 20 -19.59 8.98 3.29
CA GLN A 20 -20.08 8.10 2.21
C GLN A 20 -21.60 7.90 2.24
N LYS A 21 -22.26 8.33 3.30
CA LYS A 21 -23.73 8.24 3.42
C LYS A 21 -24.42 8.91 2.25
N GLY A 22 -25.42 8.24 1.66
CA GLY A 22 -26.23 8.80 0.59
C GLY A 22 -26.46 7.86 -0.61
N ASN A 23 -26.01 6.59 -0.54
CA ASN A 23 -26.45 5.59 -1.51
C ASN A 23 -27.93 5.25 -1.24
N PRO A 24 -28.82 5.20 -2.25
CA PRO A 24 -30.23 4.92 -2.05
C PRO A 24 -30.53 3.50 -1.54
N LEU A 25 -29.62 2.54 -1.73
CA LEU A 25 -29.82 1.13 -1.36
C LEU A 25 -29.17 0.79 -0.01
N TYR A 26 -28.03 1.38 0.29
CA TYR A 26 -27.27 1.18 1.53
C TYR A 26 -26.29 2.33 1.76
N ASP A 27 -25.93 2.62 2.99
CA ASP A 27 -25.00 3.71 3.29
C ASP A 27 -23.56 3.37 2.86
N ILE A 28 -23.06 2.20 3.23
CA ILE A 28 -21.75 1.65 2.86
C ILE A 28 -21.81 0.12 2.85
N ASP A 29 -20.98 -0.54 2.05
CA ASP A 29 -20.84 -1.99 2.10
C ASP A 29 -19.79 -2.44 3.15
N SER A 30 -19.82 -3.71 3.53
CA SER A 30 -18.94 -4.32 4.51
C SER A 30 -17.65 -4.91 3.93
N THR A 31 -17.36 -4.63 2.67
CA THR A 31 -16.17 -5.12 1.97
C THR A 31 -14.95 -4.22 2.20
N ASN A 32 -13.79 -4.67 1.74
CA ASN A 32 -12.56 -3.88 1.75
C ASN A 32 -12.58 -2.69 0.76
N MET A 33 -13.60 -2.59 -0.07
CA MET A 33 -13.82 -1.43 -0.94
C MET A 33 -14.29 -0.21 -0.13
N ASN A 34 -14.97 -0.45 0.98
CA ASN A 34 -15.40 0.57 1.92
C ASN A 34 -14.79 0.31 3.31
N GLN A 35 -15.51 -0.34 4.21
CA GLN A 35 -15.02 -0.69 5.54
C GLN A 35 -15.41 -2.12 5.90
N VAL A 36 -14.42 -2.97 6.11
CA VAL A 36 -14.66 -4.36 6.54
C VAL A 36 -15.42 -4.35 7.87
N TYR A 37 -16.58 -4.96 7.89
CA TYR A 37 -17.40 -5.17 9.07
C TYR A 37 -17.70 -6.66 9.25
N ILE A 38 -17.26 -7.22 10.35
CA ILE A 38 -17.37 -8.65 10.67
C ILE A 38 -18.28 -8.93 11.87
N GLY A 39 -19.14 -7.98 12.21
CA GLY A 39 -20.11 -8.10 13.29
C GLY A 39 -19.67 -7.49 14.61
N LEU A 40 -20.62 -7.30 15.52
CA LEU A 40 -20.40 -6.72 16.84
C LEU A 40 -19.55 -7.62 17.75
N GLU A 41 -19.59 -8.90 17.55
CA GLU A 41 -18.85 -9.90 18.33
C GLU A 41 -17.34 -9.83 18.13
N ALA A 42 -16.89 -9.29 16.99
CA ALA A 42 -15.48 -9.00 16.72
C ALA A 42 -14.93 -7.87 17.60
N GLY A 43 -15.79 -7.11 18.27
CA GLY A 43 -15.43 -5.99 19.14
C GLY A 43 -14.85 -6.46 20.47
N THR A 44 -13.62 -6.05 20.78
CA THR A 44 -13.00 -6.26 22.08
C THR A 44 -13.42 -5.17 23.08
N HIS A 45 -13.24 -5.41 24.38
CA HIS A 45 -13.44 -4.39 25.42
C HIS A 45 -12.64 -3.10 25.13
N LYS A 46 -11.42 -3.26 24.61
CA LYS A 46 -10.53 -2.14 24.26
C LYS A 46 -11.06 -1.32 23.08
N THR A 47 -11.61 -1.96 22.05
CA THR A 47 -12.23 -1.26 20.91
C THR A 47 -13.53 -0.58 21.30
N LYS A 48 -14.37 -1.20 22.12
CA LYS A 48 -15.59 -0.59 22.69
C LYS A 48 -15.25 0.66 23.50
N ARG A 49 -14.21 0.61 24.35
CA ARG A 49 -13.71 1.75 25.10
C ARG A 49 -13.25 2.88 24.19
N ALA A 50 -12.51 2.57 23.11
CA ALA A 50 -12.03 3.55 22.13
C ALA A 50 -13.20 4.26 21.43
N VAL A 51 -14.21 3.51 20.99
CA VAL A 51 -15.41 4.05 20.33
C VAL A 51 -16.19 4.97 21.28
N ASN A 52 -16.45 4.51 22.51
CA ASN A 52 -17.22 5.25 23.50
C ASN A 52 -16.52 6.56 23.91
N SER A 53 -15.21 6.51 24.16
CA SER A 53 -14.42 7.70 24.54
C SER A 53 -14.25 8.73 23.43
N THR A 54 -14.56 8.36 22.18
CA THR A 54 -14.52 9.25 21.01
C THR A 54 -15.91 9.49 20.41
N ARG A 55 -16.95 9.23 21.18
CA ARG A 55 -18.35 9.40 20.73
C ARG A 55 -18.55 10.80 20.15
N SER A 56 -19.26 10.89 19.03
CA SER A 56 -19.58 12.13 18.31
C SER A 56 -18.39 12.90 17.71
N LEU A 57 -17.14 12.45 17.91
CA LEU A 57 -15.98 13.10 17.28
C LEU A 57 -15.84 12.67 15.82
N VAL A 58 -15.65 13.64 14.94
CA VAL A 58 -15.42 13.48 13.49
C VAL A 58 -14.32 14.43 13.01
N LEU A 59 -13.75 14.15 11.85
CA LEU A 59 -12.76 15.01 11.22
C LEU A 59 -13.41 15.91 10.18
N THR A 60 -13.13 17.19 10.27
CA THR A 60 -13.63 18.20 9.33
C THR A 60 -12.51 19.05 8.76
N TYR A 61 -12.75 19.59 7.58
CA TYR A 61 -11.93 20.63 6.95
C TYR A 61 -12.87 21.71 6.39
N LYS A 62 -12.66 22.96 6.78
CA LYS A 62 -13.56 24.08 6.42
C LYS A 62 -15.04 23.74 6.72
N ASN A 63 -15.30 23.23 7.92
CA ASN A 63 -16.62 22.83 8.43
C ASN A 63 -17.36 21.75 7.62
N LYS A 64 -16.65 20.99 6.76
CA LYS A 64 -17.20 19.87 6.00
C LYS A 64 -16.47 18.57 6.37
N LEU A 65 -17.20 17.46 6.45
CA LEU A 65 -16.60 16.15 6.68
C LEU A 65 -15.55 15.87 5.62
N ILE A 66 -14.37 15.42 6.06
CA ILE A 66 -13.27 15.05 5.18
C ILE A 66 -13.45 13.64 4.61
N ASN A 67 -12.70 13.33 3.56
CA ASN A 67 -12.52 11.97 3.08
C ASN A 67 -11.45 11.30 3.96
N ALA A 68 -11.87 10.73 5.09
CA ALA A 68 -10.98 10.16 6.11
C ALA A 68 -10.48 8.77 5.68
N LEU A 69 -9.66 8.72 4.63
CA LEU A 69 -9.08 7.49 4.10
C LEU A 69 -8.00 6.95 5.05
N PHE A 70 -7.92 5.64 5.16
CA PHE A 70 -6.95 4.96 6.01
C PHE A 70 -6.44 3.67 5.36
N HIS A 71 -5.31 3.18 5.84
CA HIS A 71 -4.65 1.95 5.39
C HIS A 71 -3.90 1.31 6.55
N SER A 72 -3.45 0.07 6.38
CA SER A 72 -2.85 -0.71 7.47
C SER A 72 -1.41 -0.31 7.78
N SER A 73 -0.66 0.24 6.83
CA SER A 73 0.75 0.58 6.98
C SER A 73 1.22 1.50 5.86
N SER A 74 2.07 2.46 6.20
CA SER A 74 2.65 3.44 5.28
C SER A 74 4.13 3.19 4.97
N ALA A 75 4.78 2.29 5.71
CA ALA A 75 6.22 2.06 5.66
C ALA A 75 7.07 3.29 6.04
N GLY A 76 6.60 4.05 7.03
CA GLY A 76 7.30 5.19 7.62
C GLY A 76 6.89 6.56 7.07
N MET A 77 6.12 6.62 5.98
CA MET A 77 5.60 7.88 5.43
C MET A 77 4.34 7.64 4.60
N THR A 78 3.28 8.40 4.88
CA THR A 78 2.07 8.37 4.07
C THR A 78 2.29 9.04 2.73
N GLU A 79 1.38 8.83 1.76
CA GLU A 79 1.49 9.42 0.43
C GLU A 79 0.59 10.67 0.29
N ASN A 80 0.98 11.60 -0.56
CA ASN A 80 0.14 12.71 -0.92
C ASN A 80 -1.06 12.25 -1.76
N SER A 81 -2.23 12.81 -1.51
CA SER A 81 -3.45 12.44 -2.23
C SER A 81 -3.33 12.59 -3.75
N GLN A 82 -2.64 13.62 -4.23
CA GLN A 82 -2.42 13.89 -5.66
C GLN A 82 -1.53 12.84 -6.35
N ASP A 83 -0.72 12.11 -5.59
CA ASP A 83 0.15 11.06 -6.12
C ASP A 83 -0.56 9.69 -6.16
N VAL A 84 -1.67 9.55 -5.45
CA VAL A 84 -2.51 8.33 -5.43
C VAL A 84 -3.76 8.51 -6.28
N TRP A 85 -4.39 9.68 -6.18
CA TRP A 85 -5.63 10.04 -6.90
C TRP A 85 -5.41 11.31 -7.72
N LYS A 86 -6.27 11.58 -8.67
CA LYS A 86 -6.21 12.80 -9.49
C LYS A 86 -6.45 14.09 -8.68
N ASN A 87 -7.16 13.98 -7.55
CA ASN A 87 -7.56 15.13 -6.75
C ASN A 87 -6.55 15.40 -5.62
N LYS A 88 -6.17 16.67 -5.49
CA LYS A 88 -5.38 17.17 -4.37
C LYS A 88 -6.32 17.54 -3.22
N TYR A 89 -6.25 16.79 -2.11
CA TYR A 89 -6.93 17.12 -0.87
C TYR A 89 -5.95 17.78 0.11
N PRO A 90 -6.14 19.06 0.50
CA PRO A 90 -5.19 19.76 1.37
C PRO A 90 -4.95 19.08 2.73
N TYR A 91 -5.92 18.31 3.19
CA TYR A 91 -5.88 17.56 4.45
C TYR A 91 -5.33 16.13 4.30
N LEU A 92 -5.02 15.66 3.09
CA LEU A 92 -4.39 14.37 2.81
C LEU A 92 -3.00 14.59 2.21
N SER A 93 -2.15 15.25 2.96
CA SER A 93 -0.74 15.44 2.66
C SER A 93 0.10 14.31 3.26
N SER A 94 1.28 14.10 2.69
CA SER A 94 2.26 13.15 3.22
C SER A 94 2.70 13.57 4.64
N VAL A 95 2.70 12.61 5.56
CA VAL A 95 3.18 12.78 6.93
C VAL A 95 4.05 11.59 7.32
N LYS A 96 5.01 11.85 8.21
CA LYS A 96 5.85 10.79 8.79
C LYS A 96 4.98 9.85 9.64
N ASP A 97 5.24 8.56 9.51
CA ASP A 97 4.57 7.50 10.28
C ASP A 97 5.61 6.69 11.06
N PHE A 98 5.18 6.11 12.17
CA PHE A 98 6.05 5.40 13.13
C PHE A 98 5.90 3.88 13.03
N ASP A 99 5.42 3.37 11.89
CA ASP A 99 5.15 1.96 11.66
C ASP A 99 6.36 1.14 11.15
N LYS A 100 7.57 1.70 11.12
CA LYS A 100 8.81 1.07 10.61
C LYS A 100 9.11 -0.32 11.21
N ASN A 101 8.67 -0.57 12.44
CA ASN A 101 8.90 -1.82 13.15
C ASN A 101 7.80 -2.87 12.91
N ASN A 102 6.83 -2.60 12.06
CA ASN A 102 5.79 -3.56 11.73
C ASN A 102 6.40 -4.72 10.90
N PRO A 103 6.37 -5.97 11.40
CA PRO A 103 6.98 -7.10 10.70
C PRO A 103 6.33 -7.40 9.34
N LYS A 104 5.09 -6.93 9.13
CA LYS A 104 4.36 -7.08 7.86
C LYS A 104 4.79 -6.08 6.78
N LEU A 105 5.68 -5.13 7.10
CA LEU A 105 6.18 -4.16 6.13
C LEU A 105 7.05 -4.79 5.06
N ARG A 106 7.88 -5.74 5.44
CA ARG A 106 8.77 -6.42 4.49
C ARG A 106 8.03 -7.57 3.82
N TRP A 107 8.06 -7.59 2.52
CA TRP A 107 7.50 -8.66 1.71
C TRP A 107 8.28 -8.80 0.41
N ASN A 108 8.30 -9.99 -0.10
CA ASN A 108 8.76 -10.28 -1.45
C ASN A 108 7.68 -11.04 -2.22
N LYS A 109 7.75 -10.99 -3.53
CA LYS A 109 6.89 -11.76 -4.41
C LYS A 109 7.71 -12.19 -5.62
N LYS A 110 7.67 -13.48 -5.91
CA LYS A 110 8.36 -14.08 -7.06
C LYS A 110 7.35 -14.34 -8.17
N PHE A 111 7.80 -14.20 -9.39
CA PHE A 111 7.03 -14.53 -10.58
C PHE A 111 7.89 -15.35 -11.52
N SER A 112 7.31 -16.41 -12.07
CA SER A 112 7.91 -17.13 -13.18
C SER A 112 7.67 -16.38 -14.49
N LYS A 113 8.47 -16.69 -15.51
CA LYS A 113 8.31 -16.17 -16.87
C LYS A 113 6.90 -16.44 -17.42
N SER A 114 6.39 -17.66 -17.22
CA SER A 114 5.05 -18.06 -17.65
C SER A 114 3.93 -17.24 -16.94
N GLN A 115 4.10 -16.92 -15.65
CA GLN A 115 3.16 -16.06 -14.95
C GLN A 115 3.18 -14.64 -15.50
N LEU A 116 4.35 -14.08 -15.81
CA LEU A 116 4.46 -12.76 -16.41
C LEU A 116 3.88 -12.70 -17.82
N GLN A 117 4.03 -13.75 -18.62
CA GLN A 117 3.38 -13.86 -19.94
C GLN A 117 1.85 -13.81 -19.83
N LYS A 118 1.27 -14.50 -18.84
CA LYS A 118 -0.18 -14.48 -18.58
C LYS A 118 -0.66 -13.10 -18.09
N LEU A 119 0.12 -12.40 -17.29
CA LEU A 119 -0.22 -11.07 -16.77
C LEU A 119 -0.05 -9.96 -17.80
N PHE A 120 0.86 -10.13 -18.77
CA PHE A 120 1.20 -9.14 -19.80
C PHE A 120 1.24 -9.77 -21.21
N PRO A 121 0.14 -10.38 -21.68
CA PRO A 121 0.13 -11.15 -22.92
C PRO A 121 0.41 -10.29 -24.16
N ARG A 122 -0.02 -9.01 -24.16
CA ARG A 122 0.17 -8.11 -25.30
C ARG A 122 1.63 -7.85 -25.65
N ILE A 123 2.52 -7.91 -24.68
CA ILE A 123 3.96 -7.69 -24.89
C ILE A 123 4.78 -8.96 -24.71
N GLY A 124 4.12 -10.13 -24.54
CA GLY A 124 4.81 -11.40 -24.38
C GLY A 124 5.47 -11.61 -23.02
N GLY A 125 4.91 -11.01 -21.96
CA GLY A 125 5.49 -11.09 -20.61
C GLY A 125 6.32 -9.88 -20.24
N ILE A 126 7.23 -10.04 -19.28
CA ILE A 126 8.17 -8.97 -18.88
C ILE A 126 9.58 -9.54 -18.81
N ASN A 127 10.49 -8.94 -19.57
CA ASN A 127 11.93 -9.22 -19.57
C ASN A 127 12.72 -8.14 -18.81
N LYS A 128 12.18 -6.90 -18.74
CA LYS A 128 12.80 -5.78 -18.03
C LYS A 128 11.72 -4.81 -17.54
N ILE A 129 11.94 -4.26 -16.36
CA ILE A 129 11.13 -3.15 -15.81
C ILE A 129 12.07 -1.97 -15.57
N GLU A 130 11.71 -0.83 -16.12
CA GLU A 130 12.38 0.44 -15.94
C GLU A 130 11.46 1.39 -15.17
N ILE A 131 11.92 1.86 -14.01
CA ILE A 131 11.18 2.87 -13.23
C ILE A 131 11.44 4.22 -13.86
N LEU A 132 10.42 4.83 -14.46
CA LEU A 132 10.53 6.13 -15.12
C LEU A 132 10.52 7.27 -14.12
N ASN A 133 9.66 7.19 -13.12
CA ASN A 133 9.60 8.17 -12.05
C ASN A 133 8.97 7.59 -10.78
N VAL A 134 9.27 8.26 -9.68
CA VAL A 134 8.73 7.95 -8.35
C VAL A 134 8.03 9.19 -7.78
N THR A 135 7.20 8.97 -6.76
CA THR A 135 6.61 10.06 -5.97
C THR A 135 7.66 10.66 -5.04
N SER A 136 7.33 11.78 -4.39
CA SER A 136 8.19 12.41 -3.37
C SER A 136 8.51 11.50 -2.18
N THR A 137 7.71 10.44 -1.98
CA THR A 137 7.89 9.44 -0.92
C THR A 137 8.58 8.16 -1.42
N GLY A 138 9.10 8.16 -2.65
CA GLY A 138 9.85 7.04 -3.24
C GLY A 138 8.98 5.91 -3.82
N ARG A 139 7.67 6.09 -3.92
CA ARG A 139 6.77 5.09 -4.52
C ARG A 139 6.80 5.17 -6.03
N VAL A 140 6.76 4.02 -6.68
CA VAL A 140 6.73 3.91 -8.16
C VAL A 140 5.47 4.60 -8.70
N LYS A 141 5.68 5.61 -9.54
CA LYS A 141 4.61 6.38 -10.20
C LYS A 141 4.33 5.88 -11.60
N ASN A 142 5.37 5.71 -12.41
CA ASN A 142 5.25 5.10 -13.74
C ASN A 142 6.44 4.18 -14.01
N VAL A 143 6.18 3.12 -14.77
CA VAL A 143 7.18 2.17 -15.26
C VAL A 143 7.03 1.97 -16.75
N ARG A 144 8.17 1.70 -17.42
CA ARG A 144 8.22 1.09 -18.74
C ARG A 144 8.53 -0.38 -18.56
N ILE A 145 7.71 -1.23 -19.15
CA ILE A 145 7.89 -2.67 -19.15
C ILE A 145 8.28 -3.12 -20.56
N HIS A 146 9.30 -3.95 -20.64
CA HIS A 146 9.79 -4.54 -21.90
C HIS A 146 9.47 -6.01 -21.89
N GLY A 147 8.77 -6.48 -22.89
CA GLY A 147 8.44 -7.87 -23.13
C GLY A 147 9.08 -8.38 -24.42
N GLU A 148 8.73 -9.60 -24.79
CA GLU A 148 9.24 -10.26 -26.00
C GLU A 148 8.73 -9.57 -27.28
N PHE A 149 7.47 -9.09 -27.28
CA PHE A 149 6.79 -8.55 -28.47
C PHE A 149 6.69 -7.03 -28.45
N GLY A 150 7.30 -6.35 -27.49
CA GLY A 150 7.29 -4.89 -27.42
C GLY A 150 7.39 -4.31 -26.03
N THR A 151 7.07 -3.04 -25.94
CA THR A 151 7.11 -2.28 -24.70
C THR A 151 5.76 -1.66 -24.38
N ASP A 152 5.47 -1.49 -23.11
CA ASP A 152 4.30 -0.77 -22.62
C ASP A 152 4.71 0.17 -21.49
N GLN A 153 3.95 1.24 -21.28
CA GLN A 153 4.16 2.17 -20.17
C GLN A 153 2.88 2.20 -19.32
N ILE A 154 3.02 1.85 -18.06
CA ILE A 154 1.88 1.79 -17.14
C ILE A 154 2.19 2.51 -15.83
N SER A 155 1.11 2.85 -15.11
CA SER A 155 1.24 3.46 -13.78
C SER A 155 1.71 2.44 -12.75
N GLY A 156 2.35 2.95 -11.67
CA GLY A 156 2.70 2.12 -10.51
C GLY A 156 1.48 1.48 -9.86
N VAL A 157 0.31 2.13 -9.93
CA VAL A 157 -0.95 1.57 -9.44
C VAL A 157 -1.41 0.40 -10.32
N ASP A 158 -1.28 0.51 -11.64
CA ASP A 158 -1.70 -0.56 -12.55
C ASP A 158 -0.79 -1.78 -12.46
N ILE A 159 0.54 -1.58 -12.41
CA ILE A 159 1.46 -2.71 -12.21
C ILE A 159 1.20 -3.38 -10.86
N ARG A 160 0.96 -2.58 -9.78
CA ARG A 160 0.59 -3.11 -8.47
C ARG A 160 -0.66 -3.99 -8.54
N LYS A 161 -1.71 -3.52 -9.21
CA LYS A 161 -2.98 -4.27 -9.37
C LYS A 161 -2.77 -5.55 -10.20
N ARG A 162 -2.15 -5.45 -11.37
CA ARG A 162 -1.94 -6.60 -12.28
C ARG A 162 -1.09 -7.68 -11.61
N MET A 163 -0.01 -7.32 -10.95
CA MET A 163 0.87 -8.26 -10.26
C MET A 163 0.39 -8.57 -8.83
N ASN A 164 -0.76 -8.00 -8.38
CA ASN A 164 -1.29 -8.16 -7.04
C ASN A 164 -0.22 -7.90 -5.95
N LEU A 165 0.50 -6.77 -6.08
CA LEU A 165 1.50 -6.34 -5.11
C LEU A 165 0.83 -5.63 -3.93
N LYS A 166 1.43 -5.71 -2.75
CA LYS A 166 0.91 -5.06 -1.54
C LYS A 166 1.05 -3.53 -1.57
N SER A 167 2.07 -3.00 -2.27
CA SER A 167 2.40 -1.59 -2.31
C SER A 167 3.02 -1.18 -3.65
N THR A 168 3.01 0.11 -3.95
CA THR A 168 3.82 0.73 -5.00
C THR A 168 5.22 1.14 -4.50
N LEU A 169 5.50 1.03 -3.20
CA LEU A 169 6.84 1.13 -2.63
C LEU A 169 7.55 -0.21 -2.84
N VAL A 170 8.18 -0.38 -4.00
CA VAL A 170 8.69 -1.67 -4.46
C VAL A 170 9.95 -1.49 -5.30
N ARG A 171 10.85 -2.46 -5.22
CA ARG A 171 11.98 -2.65 -6.14
C ARG A 171 11.75 -3.92 -6.96
N PHE A 172 12.16 -3.91 -8.23
CA PHE A 172 12.12 -5.06 -9.11
C PHE A 172 13.54 -5.62 -9.26
N LYS A 173 13.70 -6.92 -9.09
CA LYS A 173 14.96 -7.64 -9.33
C LYS A 173 14.68 -8.81 -10.28
N PHE A 174 15.43 -8.89 -11.38
CA PHE A 174 15.46 -10.06 -12.24
C PHE A 174 16.54 -11.00 -11.71
N ILE A 175 16.25 -12.29 -11.70
CA ILE A 175 17.15 -13.36 -11.26
C ILE A 175 17.38 -14.23 -12.48
N GLU A 176 18.64 -14.40 -12.88
CA GLU A 176 19.02 -15.38 -13.89
C GLU A 176 19.13 -16.76 -13.25
N ASP A 177 18.82 -17.84 -14.01
CA ASP A 177 18.71 -19.22 -13.49
C ASP A 177 20.00 -19.80 -12.90
N ASN A 178 21.16 -19.13 -13.06
CA ASN A 178 22.43 -19.56 -12.51
C ASN A 178 22.69 -19.19 -11.06
N ASP A 179 21.84 -18.36 -10.45
CA ASP A 179 21.89 -18.09 -9.02
C ASP A 179 21.16 -19.21 -8.25
N SER A 180 21.86 -20.34 -8.01
CA SER A 180 21.45 -21.34 -7.04
C SER A 180 21.22 -20.65 -5.70
N ILE A 181 19.96 -20.49 -5.35
CA ILE A 181 19.54 -19.87 -4.09
C ILE A 181 19.89 -20.85 -3.00
N SER A 182 20.97 -20.59 -2.27
CA SER A 182 21.12 -21.14 -0.93
C SER A 182 19.92 -20.68 -0.10
N SER A 183 19.20 -21.63 0.46
CA SER A 183 17.97 -21.44 1.25
C SER A 183 18.19 -20.73 2.59
N ASP A 184 19.40 -20.22 2.83
CA ASP A 184 19.83 -19.58 4.07
C ASP A 184 20.52 -18.24 3.79
N GLU A 185 19.77 -17.25 3.34
CA GLU A 185 20.17 -15.88 3.59
C GLU A 185 19.41 -15.33 4.79
N ASN A 186 19.94 -15.62 5.98
CA ASN A 186 20.01 -14.67 7.04
C ASN A 186 20.42 -13.33 6.44
N TYR A 187 19.49 -12.40 6.32
CA TYR A 187 19.83 -11.01 6.12
C TYR A 187 20.65 -10.55 7.31
N LYS A 188 21.97 -10.70 7.22
CA LYS A 188 22.89 -9.94 8.05
C LYS A 188 22.54 -8.48 7.80
N LEU A 189 22.01 -7.85 8.81
CA LEU A 189 21.99 -6.42 8.94
C LEU A 189 23.41 -5.94 8.65
N LEU A 190 23.60 -5.23 7.54
CA LEU A 190 24.81 -4.45 7.33
C LEU A 190 25.00 -3.57 8.55
N PRO A 191 26.22 -3.41 9.06
CA PRO A 191 26.47 -2.64 10.26
C PRO A 191 25.94 -1.23 10.09
N SER A 192 25.32 -0.72 11.13
CA SER A 192 24.75 0.59 11.28
C SER A 192 25.82 1.69 11.15
N ASN A 193 26.22 2.04 9.93
CA ASN A 193 26.99 3.24 9.65
C ASN A 193 26.66 3.80 8.27
N SER A 194 25.39 4.03 8.01
CA SER A 194 24.94 4.93 6.94
C SER A 194 23.56 5.46 7.26
N SER A 195 23.49 6.74 7.45
CA SER A 195 22.36 7.68 7.51
C SER A 195 20.95 7.07 7.66
N GLU A 196 20.27 7.47 8.73
CA GLU A 196 18.92 7.11 9.18
C GLU A 196 17.76 7.31 8.17
N ASN A 197 18.01 7.42 6.86
CA ASN A 197 17.04 7.85 5.85
C ASN A 197 16.87 6.94 4.63
N GLU A 198 17.29 5.67 4.67
CA GLU A 198 16.95 4.78 3.55
C GLU A 198 15.47 4.37 3.60
N PRO A 199 14.68 4.64 2.53
CA PRO A 199 13.29 4.19 2.45
C PRO A 199 13.23 2.67 2.45
N LEU A 200 12.30 2.11 3.23
CA LEU A 200 11.98 0.68 3.22
C LEU A 200 11.46 0.28 1.83
N ASN A 201 12.30 -0.40 1.04
CA ASN A 201 11.93 -0.88 -0.29
C ASN A 201 11.56 -2.37 -0.24
N HIS A 202 10.50 -2.72 -0.94
CA HIS A 202 10.06 -4.10 -1.12
C HIS A 202 10.63 -4.64 -2.44
N ILE A 203 11.10 -5.88 -2.41
CA ILE A 203 11.74 -6.51 -3.56
C ILE A 203 10.73 -7.41 -4.28
N VAL A 204 10.53 -7.19 -5.56
CA VAL A 204 9.86 -8.13 -6.47
C VAL A 204 10.94 -8.86 -7.23
N ARG A 205 10.95 -10.20 -7.11
CA ARG A 205 11.89 -11.07 -7.81
C ARG A 205 11.19 -11.72 -8.99
N VAL A 206 11.85 -11.72 -10.13
CA VAL A 206 11.41 -12.37 -11.35
C VAL A 206 12.49 -13.37 -11.73
N GLY A 207 12.12 -14.64 -11.91
CA GLY A 207 13.04 -15.71 -12.30
C GLY A 207 12.30 -16.79 -13.08
N ASP A 208 13.03 -17.58 -13.86
CA ASP A 208 12.50 -18.80 -14.46
C ASP A 208 12.32 -19.86 -13.36
N SER A 209 11.27 -20.66 -13.44
CA SER A 209 10.98 -21.81 -12.55
C SER A 209 10.89 -23.07 -13.37
#